data_c5d1e342191fd5ed7f6771f7e6754b54
#
_entry.id   c5d1e342191fd5ed7f6771f7e6754b54
#
_cell.length_a   1.000
_cell.length_b   1.000
_cell.length_c   1.000
_cell.angle_alpha   90.00
_cell.angle_beta   90.00
_cell.angle_gamma   90.00
#
_symmetry.space_group_name_H-M   'P 1'
#
loop_
_entity.id
_entity.type
_entity.pdbx_description
1 polymer ?
#
loop_
_entity_poly.entity_id
_entity_poly.type
_entity_poly.pdbx_seq_one_letter_code
_entity_poly.pdbx_strand_id
1 'polypeptide(L)'
;GKSSSLGEMTSKTDVPVPYGFATTAHAYRYFIDQTGLREKMRSILAELTDVENSELLSSVCVRLRGAIMEQEMPQDLQDAIRRAYEELAHKMNEDEPYVAVRSSATAEDLPDASFAGQQDTYLNVHGADQVIRKVKECYASCFTDRAVYYREKQGYDHLSLALSAVVQMMVFSKAAGVMFTVNVANGDDKNIMIEGAYGLGEYVVGGIVTPDSYVVSKDEMKLISVSVNEQDKMLIRKPGGDTMEVPVPEADRRKQTLTNAQILELAGYAKKIEAHYGCY
;
A
#
# COMPACT_ATOMS: atom_id res chain seq x y z
N GLY A 1 -9.32 6.83 0.48
CA GLY A 1 -8.16 5.94 0.73
C GLY A 1 -7.57 5.37 -0.56
N LYS A 2 -6.50 4.58 -0.45
CA LYS A 2 -5.69 4.06 -1.59
C LYS A 2 -6.51 3.51 -2.76
N SER A 3 -7.53 2.68 -2.51
CA SER A 3 -8.36 2.09 -3.58
C SER A 3 -9.14 3.13 -4.39
N SER A 4 -9.67 4.15 -3.71
CA SER A 4 -10.41 5.23 -4.35
C SER A 4 -9.47 6.07 -5.24
N SER A 5 -8.30 6.49 -4.71
CA SER A 5 -7.33 7.30 -5.45
C SER A 5 -6.76 6.55 -6.67
N LEU A 6 -6.42 5.26 -6.52
CA LEU A 6 -5.96 4.44 -7.64
C LEU A 6 -7.04 4.28 -8.73
N GLY A 7 -8.29 3.99 -8.33
CA GLY A 7 -9.41 3.87 -9.26
C GLY A 7 -9.72 5.19 -9.99
N GLU A 8 -9.61 6.31 -9.28
CA GLU A 8 -9.79 7.65 -9.86
C GLU A 8 -8.70 7.99 -10.85
N MET A 9 -7.42 7.79 -10.48
CA MET A 9 -6.30 8.00 -11.42
C MET A 9 -6.41 7.14 -12.67
N THR A 10 -6.77 5.86 -12.53
CA THR A 10 -6.95 4.94 -13.66
C THR A 10 -8.07 5.39 -14.61
N SER A 11 -9.18 5.92 -14.07
CA SER A 11 -10.37 6.23 -14.86
C SER A 11 -10.40 7.66 -15.40
N LYS A 12 -9.70 8.60 -14.77
CA LYS A 12 -9.80 10.04 -15.05
C LYS A 12 -8.49 10.70 -15.46
N THR A 13 -7.37 9.99 -15.42
CA THR A 13 -6.07 10.50 -15.84
C THR A 13 -5.42 9.55 -16.84
N ASP A 14 -4.39 10.02 -17.53
CA ASP A 14 -3.53 9.20 -18.39
C ASP A 14 -2.23 8.77 -17.68
N VAL A 15 -2.20 8.88 -16.35
CA VAL A 15 -1.08 8.38 -15.54
C VAL A 15 -1.11 6.85 -15.54
N PRO A 16 0.02 6.19 -15.86
CA PRO A 16 0.07 4.73 -15.92
C PRO A 16 -0.04 4.11 -14.53
N VAL A 17 -1.25 3.67 -14.17
CA VAL A 17 -1.52 2.95 -12.92
C VAL A 17 -1.53 1.46 -13.21
N PRO A 18 -0.76 0.64 -12.47
CA PRO A 18 -0.80 -0.81 -12.61
C PRO A 18 -2.20 -1.38 -12.42
N TYR A 19 -2.60 -2.36 -13.23
CA TYR A 19 -3.91 -2.98 -13.15
C TYR A 19 -4.16 -3.61 -11.78
N GLY A 20 -5.42 -3.60 -11.37
CA GLY A 20 -5.83 -4.19 -10.11
C GLY A 20 -7.33 -4.11 -9.92
N PHE A 21 -7.79 -4.66 -8.81
CA PHE A 21 -9.15 -4.52 -8.31
C PHE A 21 -9.14 -4.30 -6.80
N ALA A 22 -10.28 -4.00 -6.22
CA ALA A 22 -10.40 -3.85 -4.78
C ALA A 22 -11.66 -4.54 -4.26
N THR A 23 -11.55 -5.21 -3.12
CA THR A 23 -12.73 -5.55 -2.32
C THR A 23 -13.25 -4.27 -1.67
N THR A 24 -14.56 -4.10 -1.64
CA THR A 24 -15.16 -2.88 -1.11
C THR A 24 -15.28 -2.91 0.42
N ALA A 25 -15.48 -1.75 1.03
CA ALA A 25 -15.86 -1.66 2.44
C ALA A 25 -17.17 -2.44 2.75
N HIS A 26 -18.07 -2.55 1.76
CA HIS A 26 -19.27 -3.37 1.88
C HIS A 26 -18.94 -4.86 1.99
N ALA A 27 -17.97 -5.36 1.20
CA ALA A 27 -17.54 -6.75 1.26
C ALA A 27 -16.96 -7.12 2.66
N TYR A 28 -16.21 -6.21 3.28
CA TYR A 28 -15.75 -6.39 4.67
C TYR A 28 -16.93 -6.51 5.64
N ARG A 29 -17.90 -5.57 5.59
CA ARG A 29 -19.08 -5.63 6.47
C ARG A 29 -19.88 -6.88 6.23
N TYR A 30 -20.11 -7.25 4.98
CA TYR A 30 -20.79 -8.48 4.59
C TYR A 30 -20.15 -9.71 5.21
N PHE A 31 -18.82 -9.85 5.10
CA PHE A 31 -18.08 -10.93 5.72
C PHE A 31 -18.30 -10.98 7.25
N ILE A 32 -18.12 -9.86 7.92
CA ILE A 32 -18.27 -9.76 9.39
C ILE A 32 -19.70 -10.10 9.84
N ASP A 33 -20.72 -9.65 9.10
CA ASP A 33 -22.12 -9.78 9.50
C ASP A 33 -22.68 -11.16 9.14
N GLN A 34 -22.41 -11.68 7.94
CA GLN A 34 -22.92 -12.99 7.52
C GLN A 34 -22.35 -14.16 8.31
N THR A 35 -21.18 -14.01 8.86
CA THR A 35 -20.51 -15.07 9.63
C THR A 35 -20.78 -14.99 11.14
N GLY A 36 -21.53 -14.00 11.60
CA GLY A 36 -21.74 -13.75 13.04
C GLY A 36 -20.49 -13.25 13.78
N LEU A 37 -19.44 -12.92 13.05
CA LEU A 37 -18.16 -12.51 13.59
C LEU A 37 -18.26 -11.19 14.38
N ARG A 38 -19.20 -10.31 14.03
CA ARG A 38 -19.44 -9.03 14.74
C ARG A 38 -19.69 -9.23 16.23
N GLU A 39 -20.56 -10.18 16.60
CA GLU A 39 -20.87 -10.44 18.00
C GLU A 39 -19.69 -11.08 18.75
N LYS A 40 -18.97 -11.99 18.09
CA LYS A 40 -17.73 -12.58 18.65
C LYS A 40 -16.69 -11.49 18.92
N MET A 41 -16.48 -10.59 17.97
CA MET A 41 -15.54 -9.48 18.13
C MET A 41 -15.97 -8.50 19.21
N ARG A 42 -17.26 -8.18 19.30
CA ARG A 42 -17.82 -7.33 20.37
C ARG A 42 -17.53 -7.93 21.76
N SER A 43 -17.73 -9.24 21.92
CA SER A 43 -17.45 -9.92 23.16
C SER A 43 -15.96 -9.88 23.54
N ILE A 44 -15.07 -10.05 22.55
CA ILE A 44 -13.62 -9.97 22.77
C ILE A 44 -13.21 -8.53 23.15
N LEU A 45 -13.73 -7.53 22.45
CA LEU A 45 -13.44 -6.11 22.71
C LEU A 45 -13.91 -5.66 24.09
N ALA A 46 -15.03 -6.20 24.59
CA ALA A 46 -15.55 -5.88 25.92
C ALA A 46 -14.58 -6.27 27.08
N GLU A 47 -13.63 -7.15 26.80
CA GLU A 47 -12.58 -7.52 27.76
C GLU A 47 -11.44 -6.51 27.84
N LEU A 48 -11.33 -5.59 26.87
CA LEU A 48 -10.33 -4.52 26.87
C LEU A 48 -10.75 -3.39 27.82
N THR A 49 -10.56 -3.61 29.12
CA THR A 49 -10.95 -2.65 30.15
C THR A 49 -9.90 -1.57 30.42
N ASP A 50 -8.67 -1.81 29.98
CA ASP A 50 -7.55 -0.87 30.11
C ASP A 50 -6.61 -1.00 28.92
N VAL A 51 -6.64 -0.02 28.03
CA VAL A 51 -5.80 0.02 26.82
C VAL A 51 -4.32 0.31 27.13
N GLU A 52 -4.01 0.86 28.29
CA GLU A 52 -2.62 1.09 28.73
C GLU A 52 -1.95 -0.20 29.21
N ASN A 53 -2.72 -1.22 29.53
CA ASN A 53 -2.18 -2.54 29.83
C ASN A 53 -1.80 -3.24 28.51
N SER A 54 -0.52 -3.21 28.17
CA SER A 54 0.01 -3.75 26.91
C SER A 54 -0.21 -5.27 26.76
N GLU A 55 -0.19 -6.04 27.85
CA GLU A 55 -0.43 -7.49 27.80
C GLU A 55 -1.91 -7.79 27.51
N LEU A 56 -2.83 -7.08 28.17
CA LEU A 56 -4.26 -7.18 27.90
C LEU A 56 -4.59 -6.77 26.48
N LEU A 57 -4.08 -5.62 26.03
CA LEU A 57 -4.25 -5.12 24.67
C LEU A 57 -3.78 -6.15 23.64
N SER A 58 -2.56 -6.67 23.80
CA SER A 58 -1.99 -7.66 22.88
C SER A 58 -2.82 -8.95 22.86
N SER A 59 -3.23 -9.46 24.01
CA SER A 59 -4.09 -10.65 24.12
C SER A 59 -5.42 -10.47 23.38
N VAL A 60 -6.10 -9.33 23.58
CA VAL A 60 -7.37 -9.01 22.89
C VAL A 60 -7.15 -8.90 21.40
N CYS A 61 -6.11 -8.20 20.96
CA CYS A 61 -5.79 -8.02 19.54
C CYS A 61 -5.45 -9.35 18.83
N VAL A 62 -4.68 -10.23 19.47
CA VAL A 62 -4.38 -11.57 18.93
C VAL A 62 -5.66 -12.38 18.74
N ARG A 63 -6.57 -12.36 19.72
CA ARG A 63 -7.86 -13.08 19.65
C ARG A 63 -8.78 -12.51 18.58
N LEU A 64 -8.82 -11.19 18.38
CA LEU A 64 -9.59 -10.54 17.30
C LEU A 64 -9.08 -10.98 15.94
N ARG A 65 -7.77 -10.89 15.71
CA ARG A 65 -7.15 -11.34 14.46
C ARG A 65 -7.35 -12.84 14.24
N GLY A 66 -7.18 -13.66 15.28
CA GLY A 66 -7.46 -15.08 15.24
C GLY A 66 -8.90 -15.39 14.84
N ALA A 67 -9.89 -14.70 15.45
CA ALA A 67 -11.30 -14.87 15.13
C ALA A 67 -11.60 -14.57 13.64
N ILE A 68 -10.99 -13.53 13.08
CA ILE A 68 -11.13 -13.19 11.64
C ILE A 68 -10.49 -14.28 10.79
N MET A 69 -9.30 -14.72 11.13
CA MET A 69 -8.53 -15.70 10.32
C MET A 69 -9.13 -17.11 10.37
N GLU A 70 -9.73 -17.52 11.47
CA GLU A 70 -10.42 -18.82 11.63
C GLU A 70 -11.74 -18.86 10.85
N GLN A 71 -12.40 -17.71 10.71
CA GLN A 71 -13.70 -17.65 10.06
C GLN A 71 -13.58 -17.87 8.55
N GLU A 72 -14.39 -18.78 8.01
CA GLU A 72 -14.46 -18.99 6.56
C GLU A 72 -15.16 -17.80 5.88
N MET A 73 -14.58 -17.33 4.78
CA MET A 73 -15.18 -16.27 3.97
C MET A 73 -16.39 -16.84 3.21
N PRO A 74 -17.54 -16.13 3.14
CA PRO A 74 -18.70 -16.58 2.36
C PRO A 74 -18.31 -16.96 0.92
N GLN A 75 -18.88 -18.06 0.42
CA GLN A 75 -18.50 -18.63 -0.87
C GLN A 75 -18.71 -17.64 -2.04
N ASP A 76 -19.81 -16.90 -2.03
CA ASP A 76 -20.11 -15.89 -3.04
C ASP A 76 -19.06 -14.76 -3.09
N LEU A 77 -18.51 -14.36 -1.92
CA LEU A 77 -17.43 -13.40 -1.83
C LEU A 77 -16.10 -14.00 -2.33
N GLN A 78 -15.81 -15.26 -1.98
CA GLN A 78 -14.65 -15.96 -2.52
C GLN A 78 -14.72 -16.04 -4.04
N ASP A 79 -15.87 -16.41 -4.60
CA ASP A 79 -16.11 -16.53 -6.04
C ASP A 79 -15.97 -15.16 -6.75
N ALA A 80 -16.43 -14.08 -6.10
CA ALA A 80 -16.26 -12.73 -6.63
C ALA A 80 -14.77 -12.33 -6.70
N ILE A 81 -13.98 -12.66 -5.68
CA ILE A 81 -12.54 -12.39 -5.66
C ILE A 81 -11.82 -13.23 -6.72
N ARG A 82 -12.16 -14.52 -6.88
CA ARG A 82 -11.60 -15.40 -7.91
C ARG A 82 -11.84 -14.83 -9.31
N ARG A 83 -13.09 -14.49 -9.63
CA ARG A 83 -13.43 -13.89 -10.93
C ARG A 83 -12.65 -12.61 -11.19
N ALA A 84 -12.53 -11.72 -10.20
CA ALA A 84 -11.78 -10.48 -10.35
C ALA A 84 -10.27 -10.73 -10.58
N TYR A 85 -9.71 -11.75 -9.94
CA TYR A 85 -8.32 -12.17 -10.15
C TYR A 85 -8.11 -12.79 -11.54
N GLU A 86 -9.04 -13.62 -12.01
CA GLU A 86 -9.03 -14.18 -13.37
C GLU A 86 -9.14 -13.08 -14.45
N GLU A 87 -10.00 -12.09 -14.23
CA GLU A 87 -10.11 -10.92 -15.12
C GLU A 87 -8.80 -10.11 -15.16
N LEU A 88 -8.13 -9.95 -14.01
CA LEU A 88 -6.83 -9.31 -13.93
C LEU A 88 -5.78 -10.12 -14.68
N ALA A 89 -5.73 -11.43 -14.48
CA ALA A 89 -4.86 -12.37 -15.17
C ALA A 89 -5.01 -12.27 -16.69
N HIS A 90 -6.24 -12.26 -17.16
CA HIS A 90 -6.54 -12.10 -18.58
C HIS A 90 -6.05 -10.75 -19.15
N LYS A 91 -6.24 -9.64 -18.41
CA LYS A 91 -5.73 -8.31 -18.81
C LYS A 91 -4.21 -8.26 -18.89
N MET A 92 -3.52 -9.03 -18.05
CA MET A 92 -2.06 -9.12 -18.03
C MET A 92 -1.50 -10.14 -19.03
N ASN A 93 -2.36 -10.97 -19.62
CA ASN A 93 -2.00 -12.12 -20.43
C ASN A 93 -1.06 -13.09 -19.69
N GLU A 94 -1.36 -13.31 -18.41
CA GLU A 94 -0.68 -14.25 -17.51
C GLU A 94 -1.74 -15.15 -16.87
N ASP A 95 -1.43 -16.42 -16.63
CA ASP A 95 -2.39 -17.37 -16.03
C ASP A 95 -2.64 -17.07 -14.54
N GLU A 96 -1.56 -16.85 -13.79
CA GLU A 96 -1.59 -16.51 -12.37
C GLU A 96 -0.60 -15.39 -12.05
N PRO A 97 -0.99 -14.11 -12.25
CA PRO A 97 -0.08 -12.99 -12.04
C PRO A 97 0.28 -12.81 -10.57
N TYR A 98 1.52 -12.37 -10.33
CA TYR A 98 1.91 -11.90 -9.01
C TYR A 98 1.27 -10.54 -8.69
N VAL A 99 0.69 -10.44 -7.50
CA VAL A 99 0.00 -9.24 -7.04
C VAL A 99 0.48 -8.81 -5.66
N ALA A 100 0.31 -7.52 -5.38
CA ALA A 100 0.35 -6.97 -4.04
C ALA A 100 -1.08 -6.89 -3.49
N VAL A 101 -1.28 -7.33 -2.25
CA VAL A 101 -2.56 -7.16 -1.54
C VAL A 101 -2.33 -6.17 -0.41
N ARG A 102 -3.06 -5.05 -0.45
CA ARG A 102 -2.82 -3.89 0.42
C ARG A 102 -4.11 -3.46 1.09
N SER A 103 -4.07 -3.23 2.38
CA SER A 103 -5.20 -2.65 3.11
C SER A 103 -5.42 -1.18 2.73
N SER A 104 -6.68 -0.77 2.71
CA SER A 104 -7.12 0.61 2.50
C SER A 104 -8.33 0.88 3.39
N ALA A 105 -8.11 1.51 4.53
CA ALA A 105 -9.19 1.83 5.46
C ALA A 105 -9.97 3.07 5.02
N THR A 106 -11.27 3.09 5.33
CA THR A 106 -12.12 4.26 5.07
C THR A 106 -11.74 5.47 5.92
N ALA A 107 -11.05 5.25 7.05
CA ALA A 107 -10.61 6.26 7.99
C ALA A 107 -9.12 6.65 7.82
N GLU A 108 -8.42 6.11 6.80
CA GLU A 108 -6.97 6.31 6.63
C GLU A 108 -6.59 7.78 6.37
N ASP A 109 -7.47 8.55 5.73
CA ASP A 109 -7.26 9.91 5.29
C ASP A 109 -8.19 10.93 5.99
N LEU A 110 -8.52 10.72 7.25
CA LEU A 110 -9.28 11.73 8.00
C LEU A 110 -8.38 12.92 8.33
N PRO A 111 -8.89 14.17 8.23
CA PRO A 111 -8.10 15.37 8.47
C PRO A 111 -7.41 15.43 9.84
N ASP A 112 -8.04 14.81 10.85
CA ASP A 112 -7.58 14.83 12.25
C ASP A 112 -6.95 13.52 12.72
N ALA A 113 -6.82 12.52 11.83
CA ALA A 113 -6.33 11.20 12.21
C ALA A 113 -5.56 10.52 11.08
N SER A 114 -4.26 10.31 11.26
CA SER A 114 -3.41 9.58 10.31
C SER A 114 -3.24 8.13 10.75
N PHE A 115 -3.87 7.21 10.02
CA PHE A 115 -3.62 5.76 10.13
C PHE A 115 -2.51 5.29 9.19
N ALA A 116 -1.71 6.21 8.67
CA ALA A 116 -0.63 5.89 7.74
C ALA A 116 0.36 4.87 8.35
N GLY A 117 0.69 3.85 7.58
CA GLY A 117 1.65 2.81 7.98
C GLY A 117 1.19 1.86 9.09
N GLN A 118 -0.10 1.85 9.46
CA GLN A 118 -0.63 0.97 10.50
C GLN A 118 -1.20 -0.35 9.95
N GLN A 119 -1.18 -0.53 8.64
CA GLN A 119 -1.84 -1.64 7.96
C GLN A 119 -0.88 -2.38 7.06
N ASP A 120 -1.12 -3.68 6.91
CA ASP A 120 -0.22 -4.58 6.23
C ASP A 120 -0.29 -4.46 4.69
N THR A 121 0.84 -4.71 4.06
CA THR A 121 0.99 -4.91 2.63
C THR A 121 1.63 -6.28 2.40
N TYR A 122 1.00 -7.12 1.61
CA TYR A 122 1.48 -8.44 1.21
C TYR A 122 1.92 -8.40 -0.24
N LEU A 123 3.18 -8.65 -0.48
CA LEU A 123 3.78 -8.63 -1.81
C LEU A 123 3.94 -10.07 -2.34
N ASN A 124 4.11 -10.20 -3.64
CA ASN A 124 4.35 -11.49 -4.31
C ASN A 124 3.28 -12.55 -4.04
N VAL A 125 2.04 -12.12 -3.85
CA VAL A 125 0.91 -13.04 -3.69
C VAL A 125 0.57 -13.64 -5.05
N HIS A 126 0.38 -14.96 -5.11
CA HIS A 126 0.22 -15.72 -6.34
C HIS A 126 -0.88 -16.75 -6.19
N GLY A 127 -1.81 -16.79 -7.15
CA GLY A 127 -2.97 -17.68 -7.13
C GLY A 127 -4.17 -17.15 -6.32
N ALA A 128 -5.37 -17.44 -6.81
CA ALA A 128 -6.62 -16.90 -6.27
C ALA A 128 -6.85 -17.25 -4.78
N ASP A 129 -6.49 -18.45 -4.36
CA ASP A 129 -6.68 -18.88 -2.96
C ASP A 129 -5.77 -18.09 -2.00
N GLN A 130 -4.53 -17.81 -2.42
CA GLN A 130 -3.65 -16.96 -1.64
C GLN A 130 -4.15 -15.51 -1.61
N VAL A 131 -4.69 -14.98 -2.72
CA VAL A 131 -5.30 -13.64 -2.76
C VAL A 131 -6.45 -13.56 -1.76
N ILE A 132 -7.37 -14.53 -1.74
CA ILE A 132 -8.48 -14.59 -0.77
C ILE A 132 -7.95 -14.60 0.67
N ARG A 133 -6.94 -15.43 0.95
CA ARG A 133 -6.29 -15.48 2.27
C ARG A 133 -5.70 -14.13 2.65
N LYS A 134 -4.96 -13.45 1.74
CA LYS A 134 -4.33 -12.15 2.00
C LYS A 134 -5.34 -11.02 2.13
N VAL A 135 -6.47 -11.08 1.44
CA VAL A 135 -7.61 -10.17 1.68
C VAL A 135 -8.10 -10.32 3.12
N LYS A 136 -8.25 -11.56 3.61
CA LYS A 136 -8.66 -11.82 5.00
C LYS A 136 -7.60 -11.36 6.01
N GLU A 137 -6.32 -11.54 5.72
CA GLU A 137 -5.22 -11.00 6.53
C GLU A 137 -5.23 -9.46 6.55
N CYS A 138 -5.54 -8.79 5.43
CA CYS A 138 -5.78 -7.35 5.42
C CYS A 138 -6.92 -6.95 6.37
N TYR A 139 -8.04 -7.71 6.38
CA TYR A 139 -9.14 -7.46 7.30
C TYR A 139 -8.69 -7.60 8.77
N ALA A 140 -7.89 -8.61 9.06
CA ALA A 140 -7.34 -8.82 10.40
C ALA A 140 -6.35 -7.71 10.83
N SER A 141 -5.61 -7.12 9.88
CA SER A 141 -4.62 -6.07 10.18
C SER A 141 -5.21 -4.80 10.81
N CYS A 142 -6.52 -4.59 10.69
CA CYS A 142 -7.23 -3.54 11.41
C CYS A 142 -7.18 -3.68 12.93
N PHE A 143 -6.84 -4.86 13.44
CA PHE A 143 -6.82 -5.20 14.86
C PHE A 143 -5.40 -5.51 15.36
N THR A 144 -4.39 -4.82 14.81
CA THR A 144 -3.06 -4.75 15.43
C THR A 144 -3.14 -3.94 16.72
N ASP A 145 -2.25 -4.23 17.65
CA ASP A 145 -2.17 -3.55 18.96
C ASP A 145 -2.11 -2.03 18.79
N ARG A 146 -1.26 -1.55 17.88
CA ARG A 146 -1.14 -0.13 17.54
C ARG A 146 -2.44 0.47 17.00
N ALA A 147 -3.14 -0.25 16.10
CA ALA A 147 -4.36 0.25 15.50
C ALA A 147 -5.53 0.31 16.49
N VAL A 148 -5.64 -0.69 17.38
CA VAL A 148 -6.65 -0.73 18.44
C VAL A 148 -6.35 0.35 19.48
N TYR A 149 -5.10 0.45 19.95
CA TYR A 149 -4.68 1.50 20.91
C TYR A 149 -5.01 2.90 20.39
N TYR A 150 -4.66 3.19 19.16
CA TYR A 150 -4.92 4.49 18.55
C TYR A 150 -6.43 4.81 18.50
N ARG A 151 -7.26 3.87 18.02
CA ARG A 151 -8.71 4.09 17.97
C ARG A 151 -9.32 4.30 19.33
N GLU A 152 -8.89 3.53 20.33
CA GLU A 152 -9.35 3.69 21.71
C GLU A 152 -9.02 5.07 22.25
N LYS A 153 -7.79 5.54 22.04
CA LYS A 153 -7.37 6.90 22.44
C LYS A 153 -8.13 8.03 21.75
N GLN A 154 -8.58 7.79 20.54
CA GLN A 154 -9.38 8.76 19.77
C GLN A 154 -10.90 8.61 19.97
N GLY A 155 -11.35 7.61 20.74
CA GLY A 155 -12.77 7.36 20.96
C GLY A 155 -13.51 6.82 19.73
N TYR A 156 -12.80 6.17 18.79
CA TYR A 156 -13.43 5.57 17.62
C TYR A 156 -13.96 4.17 17.91
N ASP A 157 -15.19 3.89 17.47
CA ASP A 157 -15.76 2.54 17.55
C ASP A 157 -15.00 1.57 16.64
N HIS A 158 -14.48 0.51 17.23
CA HIS A 158 -13.72 -0.53 16.53
C HIS A 158 -14.53 -1.30 15.48
N LEU A 159 -15.85 -1.43 15.69
CA LEU A 159 -16.74 -2.20 14.81
C LEU A 159 -17.42 -1.36 13.73
N SER A 160 -17.33 -0.04 13.80
CA SER A 160 -17.79 0.87 12.74
C SER A 160 -16.82 0.95 11.58
N LEU A 161 -15.56 0.55 11.79
CA LEU A 161 -14.52 0.53 10.78
C LEU A 161 -14.93 -0.31 9.57
N ALA A 162 -14.57 0.17 8.39
CA ALA A 162 -14.68 -0.60 7.17
C ALA A 162 -13.39 -0.53 6.37
N LEU A 163 -12.98 -1.66 5.82
CA LEU A 163 -11.75 -1.82 5.07
C LEU A 163 -12.02 -2.27 3.65
N SER A 164 -11.26 -1.74 2.74
CA SER A 164 -11.07 -2.23 1.38
C SER A 164 -9.69 -2.92 1.29
N ALA A 165 -9.59 -4.01 0.57
CA ALA A 165 -8.31 -4.61 0.21
C ALA A 165 -8.05 -4.38 -1.28
N VAL A 166 -6.95 -3.72 -1.62
CA VAL A 166 -6.52 -3.47 -2.99
C VAL A 166 -5.65 -4.64 -3.43
N VAL A 167 -6.02 -5.28 -4.52
CA VAL A 167 -5.23 -6.31 -5.20
C VAL A 167 -4.70 -5.71 -6.49
N GLN A 168 -3.41 -5.51 -6.57
CA GLN A 168 -2.75 -4.81 -7.68
C GLN A 168 -1.60 -5.62 -8.24
N MET A 169 -1.43 -5.65 -9.56
CA MET A 169 -0.30 -6.34 -10.19
C MET A 169 1.03 -5.87 -9.61
N MET A 170 1.96 -6.80 -9.42
CA MET A 170 3.33 -6.49 -9.03
C MET A 170 4.09 -5.89 -10.22
N VAL A 171 4.79 -4.79 -9.95
CA VAL A 171 5.73 -4.19 -10.90
C VAL A 171 7.14 -4.53 -10.44
N PHE A 172 7.82 -5.40 -11.20
CA PHE A 172 9.21 -5.79 -10.90
C PHE A 172 10.17 -4.77 -11.47
N SER A 173 10.26 -3.64 -10.80
CA SER A 173 11.00 -2.46 -11.24
C SER A 173 12.52 -2.66 -11.20
N LYS A 174 13.22 -2.02 -12.14
CA LYS A 174 14.69 -1.85 -12.09
C LYS A 174 15.10 -0.73 -11.14
N ALA A 175 14.21 0.26 -10.98
CA ALA A 175 14.32 1.35 -10.04
C ALA A 175 12.92 1.71 -9.53
N ALA A 176 12.83 2.09 -8.27
CA ALA A 176 11.61 2.53 -7.63
C ALA A 176 11.88 3.73 -6.73
N GLY A 177 10.84 4.46 -6.38
CA GLY A 177 11.03 5.65 -5.58
C GLY A 177 9.74 6.28 -5.09
N VAL A 178 9.88 7.48 -4.57
CA VAL A 178 8.77 8.34 -4.13
C VAL A 178 8.87 9.70 -4.79
N MET A 179 7.74 10.36 -4.95
CA MET A 179 7.65 11.65 -5.60
C MET A 179 6.68 12.55 -4.84
N PHE A 180 7.06 13.81 -4.65
CA PHE A 180 6.26 14.83 -3.98
C PHE A 180 6.15 16.06 -4.88
N THR A 181 4.95 16.59 -4.99
CA THR A 181 4.69 17.84 -5.72
C THR A 181 4.95 19.09 -4.88
N VAL A 182 5.38 18.93 -3.65
CA VAL A 182 5.83 19.97 -2.73
C VAL A 182 7.11 19.52 -2.05
N ASN A 183 8.00 20.43 -1.76
CA ASN A 183 9.15 20.14 -0.90
C ASN A 183 8.68 20.04 0.55
N VAL A 184 8.58 18.81 1.05
CA VAL A 184 8.06 18.54 2.41
C VAL A 184 8.90 19.12 3.55
N ALA A 185 10.15 19.49 3.27
CA ALA A 185 11.05 20.06 4.29
C ALA A 185 10.82 21.56 4.53
N ASN A 186 10.38 22.30 3.52
CA ASN A 186 10.23 23.77 3.60
C ASN A 186 8.91 24.31 3.04
N GLY A 187 8.03 23.42 2.53
CA GLY A 187 6.73 23.81 1.96
C GLY A 187 6.81 24.49 0.58
N ASP A 188 7.97 24.45 -0.09
CA ASP A 188 8.11 25.02 -1.44
C ASP A 188 7.29 24.23 -2.45
N ASP A 189 6.26 24.83 -3.01
CA ASP A 189 5.32 24.25 -3.98
C ASP A 189 5.72 24.49 -5.45
N LYS A 190 6.85 25.15 -5.71
CA LYS A 190 7.35 25.44 -7.07
C LYS A 190 8.13 24.28 -7.68
N ASN A 191 8.51 23.32 -6.86
CA ASN A 191 9.39 22.23 -7.25
C ASN A 191 8.77 20.87 -6.98
N ILE A 192 9.11 19.92 -7.84
CA ILE A 192 8.81 18.50 -7.65
C ILE A 192 10.07 17.82 -7.12
N MET A 193 9.92 17.08 -6.03
CA MET A 193 10.97 16.26 -5.44
C MET A 193 10.76 14.81 -5.86
N ILE A 194 11.81 14.17 -6.42
CA ILE A 194 11.77 12.76 -6.80
C ILE A 194 12.95 12.08 -6.11
N GLU A 195 12.70 10.98 -5.45
CA GLU A 195 13.72 10.10 -4.90
C GLU A 195 13.66 8.75 -5.59
N GLY A 196 14.80 8.17 -5.92
CA GLY A 196 14.88 6.91 -6.65
C GLY A 196 16.04 6.04 -6.19
N ALA A 197 15.80 4.73 -6.10
CA ALA A 197 16.82 3.74 -5.81
C ALA A 197 16.67 2.52 -6.71
N TYR A 198 17.74 1.73 -6.84
CA TYR A 198 17.72 0.48 -7.60
C TYR A 198 16.80 -0.56 -6.95
N GLY A 199 16.13 -1.36 -7.79
CA GLY A 199 15.29 -2.47 -7.40
C GLY A 199 13.87 -2.08 -6.99
N LEU A 200 13.31 -2.83 -6.06
CA LEU A 200 11.93 -2.69 -5.57
C LEU A 200 11.82 -1.59 -4.50
N GLY A 201 10.66 -0.98 -4.40
CA GLY A 201 10.42 0.23 -3.59
C GLY A 201 10.51 0.07 -2.07
N GLU A 202 10.49 -1.16 -1.53
CA GLU A 202 10.56 -1.40 -0.09
C GLU A 202 11.81 -0.81 0.57
N TYR A 203 12.94 -0.81 -0.15
CA TYR A 203 14.20 -0.30 0.40
C TYR A 203 14.22 1.23 0.49
N VAL A 204 13.58 1.92 -0.46
CA VAL A 204 13.40 3.38 -0.39
C VAL A 204 12.44 3.75 0.71
N VAL A 205 11.25 3.13 0.71
CA VAL A 205 10.19 3.44 1.68
C VAL A 205 10.60 3.06 3.12
N GLY A 206 11.35 1.96 3.26
CA GLY A 206 11.87 1.49 4.56
C GLY A 206 13.12 2.24 5.05
N GLY A 207 13.69 3.17 4.25
CA GLY A 207 14.91 3.89 4.60
C GLY A 207 16.15 2.99 4.73
N ILE A 208 16.16 1.84 4.02
CA ILE A 208 17.26 0.86 4.09
C ILE A 208 18.44 1.28 3.21
N VAL A 209 18.14 2.02 2.13
CA VAL A 209 19.13 2.63 1.24
C VAL A 209 18.90 4.13 1.19
N THR A 210 19.97 4.89 0.93
CA THR A 210 19.87 6.33 0.65
C THR A 210 19.60 6.51 -0.84
N PRO A 211 18.40 6.97 -1.24
CA PRO A 211 18.04 7.14 -2.64
C PRO A 211 18.80 8.31 -3.28
N ASP A 212 18.89 8.30 -4.61
CA ASP A 212 19.19 9.52 -5.35
C ASP A 212 18.04 10.52 -5.19
N SER A 213 18.36 11.81 -5.22
CA SER A 213 17.37 12.88 -5.11
C SER A 213 17.45 13.81 -6.33
N TYR A 214 16.28 14.13 -6.86
CA TYR A 214 16.12 14.98 -8.04
C TYR A 214 15.12 16.08 -7.76
N VAL A 215 15.43 17.31 -8.17
CA VAL A 215 14.55 18.46 -8.05
C VAL A 215 14.23 18.99 -9.44
N VAL A 216 12.94 19.09 -9.76
CA VAL A 216 12.44 19.58 -11.04
C VAL A 216 11.58 20.82 -10.84
N SER A 217 11.87 21.90 -11.59
CA SER A 217 11.00 23.08 -11.61
C SER A 217 9.67 22.75 -12.28
N LYS A 218 8.56 23.10 -11.62
CA LYS A 218 7.22 22.93 -12.20
C LYS A 218 6.95 23.88 -13.35
N ASP A 219 7.47 25.10 -13.29
CA ASP A 219 7.22 26.14 -14.29
C ASP A 219 7.99 25.85 -15.58
N GLU A 220 9.29 25.57 -15.45
CA GLU A 220 10.16 25.39 -16.60
C GLU A 220 10.24 23.93 -17.08
N MET A 221 9.76 22.98 -16.27
CA MET A 221 9.92 21.53 -16.48
C MET A 221 11.38 21.16 -16.75
N LYS A 222 12.27 21.71 -15.91
CA LYS A 222 13.72 21.50 -15.99
C LYS A 222 14.24 20.90 -14.71
N LEU A 223 15.20 19.99 -14.84
CA LEU A 223 15.98 19.44 -13.76
C LEU A 223 16.87 20.54 -13.15
N ILE A 224 16.64 20.89 -11.88
CA ILE A 224 17.38 21.92 -11.15
C ILE A 224 18.56 21.33 -10.40
N SER A 225 18.34 20.16 -9.76
CA SER A 225 19.33 19.53 -8.91
C SER A 225 19.30 18.01 -9.05
N VAL A 226 20.48 17.41 -8.97
CA VAL A 226 20.69 15.97 -8.94
C VAL A 226 21.68 15.68 -7.82
N SER A 227 21.29 14.84 -6.88
CA SER A 227 22.17 14.29 -5.85
C SER A 227 22.22 12.79 -6.01
N VAL A 228 23.36 12.25 -6.41
CA VAL A 228 23.57 10.81 -6.56
C VAL A 228 24.23 10.28 -5.30
N ASN A 229 23.64 9.24 -4.71
CA ASN A 229 24.15 8.56 -3.53
C ASN A 229 24.67 7.17 -3.90
N GLU A 230 25.65 6.69 -3.13
CA GLU A 230 26.14 5.33 -3.32
C GLU A 230 25.11 4.33 -2.80
N GLN A 231 24.72 3.37 -3.68
CA GLN A 231 23.79 2.31 -3.35
C GLN A 231 24.48 0.97 -3.53
N ASP A 232 24.70 0.26 -2.45
CA ASP A 232 25.47 -1.01 -2.40
C ASP A 232 24.59 -2.25 -2.58
N LYS A 233 23.30 -2.13 -2.29
CA LYS A 233 22.34 -3.24 -2.30
C LYS A 233 20.97 -2.82 -2.84
N MET A 234 20.23 -3.78 -3.36
CA MET A 234 18.88 -3.61 -3.88
C MET A 234 18.05 -4.85 -3.62
N LEU A 235 16.73 -4.69 -3.61
CA LEU A 235 15.77 -5.78 -3.54
C LEU A 235 15.27 -6.12 -4.94
N ILE A 236 15.35 -7.38 -5.33
CA ILE A 236 14.86 -7.87 -6.63
C ILE A 236 13.93 -9.06 -6.46
N ARG A 237 13.20 -9.42 -7.53
CA ARG A 237 12.44 -10.65 -7.59
C ARG A 237 13.36 -11.87 -7.72
N LYS A 238 13.10 -12.91 -6.91
CA LYS A 238 13.68 -14.24 -7.13
C LYS A 238 13.00 -14.98 -8.30
N PRO A 239 13.71 -15.90 -8.94
CA PRO A 239 13.04 -16.97 -9.68
C PRO A 239 12.08 -17.70 -8.74
N GLY A 240 10.77 -17.74 -9.08
CA GLY A 240 9.74 -18.34 -8.22
C GLY A 240 8.87 -17.32 -7.45
N GLY A 241 9.14 -16.01 -7.61
CA GLY A 241 8.20 -14.94 -7.22
C GLY A 241 8.49 -14.20 -5.92
N ASP A 242 9.30 -14.77 -5.04
CA ASP A 242 9.72 -14.12 -3.79
C ASP A 242 10.73 -12.97 -4.04
N THR A 243 11.03 -12.16 -3.03
CA THR A 243 12.07 -11.13 -3.13
C THR A 243 13.38 -11.58 -2.50
N MET A 244 14.50 -10.99 -2.95
CA MET A 244 15.82 -11.20 -2.36
C MET A 244 16.67 -9.93 -2.44
N GLU A 245 17.48 -9.72 -1.41
CA GLU A 245 18.54 -8.73 -1.44
C GLU A 245 19.70 -9.21 -2.31
N VAL A 246 20.17 -8.34 -3.17
CA VAL A 246 21.39 -8.56 -3.98
C VAL A 246 22.25 -7.31 -3.97
N PRO A 247 23.58 -7.43 -4.14
CA PRO A 247 24.43 -6.28 -4.30
C PRO A 247 24.12 -5.55 -5.63
N VAL A 248 24.15 -4.23 -5.60
CA VAL A 248 24.18 -3.41 -6.83
C VAL A 248 25.55 -3.65 -7.51
N PRO A 249 25.59 -3.89 -8.83
CA PRO A 249 26.87 -4.02 -9.54
C PRO A 249 27.78 -2.83 -9.26
N GLU A 250 29.05 -3.08 -8.95
CA GLU A 250 29.99 -2.03 -8.52
C GLU A 250 30.06 -0.86 -9.51
N ALA A 251 29.97 -1.16 -10.81
CA ALA A 251 29.97 -0.16 -11.87
C ALA A 251 28.75 0.78 -11.84
N ASP A 252 27.66 0.42 -11.13
CA ASP A 252 26.41 1.17 -11.10
C ASP A 252 26.16 1.85 -9.76
N ARG A 253 26.85 1.46 -8.69
CA ARG A 253 26.62 1.94 -7.31
C ARG A 253 26.60 3.46 -7.15
N ARG A 254 27.38 4.18 -7.96
CA ARG A 254 27.53 5.64 -7.95
C ARG A 254 27.00 6.30 -9.20
N LYS A 255 26.20 5.59 -9.99
CA LYS A 255 25.51 6.15 -11.15
C LYS A 255 24.11 6.61 -10.76
N GLN A 256 23.66 7.62 -11.46
CA GLN A 256 22.30 8.10 -11.40
C GLN A 256 21.31 6.97 -11.72
N THR A 257 20.38 6.73 -10.82
CA THR A 257 19.39 5.63 -10.91
C THR A 257 18.39 5.83 -12.04
N LEU A 258 17.97 7.08 -12.26
CA LEU A 258 17.03 7.47 -13.31
C LEU A 258 17.74 8.37 -14.33
N THR A 259 17.44 8.21 -15.62
CA THR A 259 17.89 9.15 -16.65
C THR A 259 17.14 10.49 -16.52
N ASN A 260 17.74 11.58 -17.03
CA ASN A 260 17.08 12.88 -17.04
C ASN A 260 15.73 12.85 -17.77
N ALA A 261 15.59 12.06 -18.82
CA ALA A 261 14.32 11.88 -19.55
C ALA A 261 13.24 11.23 -18.67
N GLN A 262 13.61 10.19 -17.91
CA GLN A 262 12.69 9.51 -16.98
C GLN A 262 12.27 10.44 -15.83
N ILE A 263 13.20 11.23 -15.30
CA ILE A 263 12.91 12.21 -14.24
C ILE A 263 11.88 13.24 -14.73
N LEU A 264 12.05 13.77 -15.93
CA LEU A 264 11.12 14.76 -16.51
C LEU A 264 9.76 14.12 -16.84
N GLU A 265 9.73 12.88 -17.30
CA GLU A 265 8.49 12.13 -17.53
C GLU A 265 7.72 11.95 -16.23
N LEU A 266 8.37 11.50 -15.14
CA LEU A 266 7.78 11.36 -13.83
C LEU A 266 7.26 12.72 -13.29
N ALA A 267 8.05 13.80 -13.47
CA ALA A 267 7.61 15.14 -13.13
C ALA A 267 6.35 15.58 -13.91
N GLY A 268 6.24 15.16 -15.16
CA GLY A 268 5.03 15.36 -15.97
C GLY A 268 3.81 14.66 -15.38
N TYR A 269 3.95 13.41 -14.91
CA TYR A 269 2.87 12.70 -14.20
C TYR A 269 2.52 13.38 -12.88
N ALA A 270 3.51 13.84 -12.11
CA ALA A 270 3.29 14.57 -10.87
C ALA A 270 2.39 15.80 -11.08
N LYS A 271 2.69 16.61 -12.09
CA LYS A 271 1.87 17.79 -12.43
C LYS A 271 0.44 17.43 -12.82
N LYS A 272 0.25 16.35 -13.57
CA LYS A 272 -1.10 15.87 -13.95
C LYS A 272 -1.91 15.45 -12.73
N ILE A 273 -1.29 14.73 -11.80
CA ILE A 273 -1.92 14.30 -10.54
C ILE A 273 -2.29 15.52 -9.70
N GLU A 274 -1.35 16.45 -9.49
CA GLU A 274 -1.60 17.68 -8.75
C GLU A 274 -2.74 18.51 -9.35
N ALA A 275 -2.74 18.70 -10.67
CA ALA A 275 -3.81 19.41 -11.38
C ALA A 275 -5.17 18.72 -11.25
N HIS A 276 -5.18 17.38 -11.27
CA HIS A 276 -6.41 16.59 -11.13
C HIS A 276 -7.04 16.74 -9.75
N TYR A 277 -6.23 16.67 -8.68
CA TYR A 277 -6.73 16.76 -7.31
C TYR A 277 -6.87 18.22 -6.82
N GLY A 278 -6.27 19.18 -7.51
CA GLY A 278 -6.31 20.59 -7.13
C GLY A 278 -5.54 20.90 -5.83
N CYS A 279 -4.65 20.00 -5.43
CA CYS A 279 -3.80 20.14 -4.23
C CYS A 279 -2.49 19.36 -4.43
N TYR A 280 -1.47 19.71 -3.66
CA TYR A 280 -0.17 19.03 -3.60
C TYR A 280 -0.07 18.16 -2.35
#